data_a8fba8cf256e3fe91c8d875af3032772
#
_entry.id   a8fba8cf256e3fe91c8d875af3032772
#
_cell.length_a   1.000
_cell.length_b   1.000
_cell.length_c   1.000
_cell.angle_alpha   90.00
_cell.angle_beta   90.00
_cell.angle_gamma   90.00
#
_symmetry.space_group_name_H-M   'P 1'
#
loop_
_entity.id
_entity.type
_entity.pdbx_description
1 polymer ?
#
loop_
_entity_poly.entity_id
_entity_poly.type
_entity_poly.pdbx_seq_one_letter_code
_entity_poly.pdbx_strand_id
1 'polypeptide(L)'
;MRKIIFGILAVAICTLVGCEKEVKNDPYYVLTVVGTVVDEAGEPIQGIHAYPEGGDFEGRDGYTDYLGKFGGHAHLAPRNQWTMIFEDVDGDYNGGEYERLTIDISQKVTAPIAPDEWGYSGSGYVELGTIVLKKK
;
A
#
# COMPACT_ATOMS: atom_id res chain seq x y z
N MET A 1 35.55 30.04 27.52
CA MET A 1 34.67 29.37 28.50
C MET A 1 33.23 29.36 28.13
N ARG A 2 32.63 30.45 27.76
CA ARG A 2 31.21 30.47 27.37
C ARG A 2 30.89 29.63 26.15
N LYS A 3 31.79 29.60 25.17
CA LYS A 3 31.61 28.84 23.97
C LYS A 3 31.57 27.34 24.24
N ILE A 4 32.32 26.88 25.20
CA ILE A 4 32.35 25.49 25.61
C ILE A 4 31.02 25.11 26.27
N ILE A 5 30.48 26.00 27.08
CA ILE A 5 29.20 25.78 27.74
C ILE A 5 28.07 25.68 26.72
N PHE A 6 28.06 26.54 25.75
CA PHE A 6 27.05 26.49 24.67
C PHE A 6 27.16 25.21 23.84
N GLY A 7 28.36 24.78 23.55
CA GLY A 7 28.58 23.55 22.83
C GLY A 7 28.06 22.33 23.59
N ILE A 8 28.33 22.28 24.89
CA ILE A 8 27.85 21.19 25.75
C ILE A 8 26.30 21.20 25.78
N LEU A 9 25.70 22.36 25.92
CA LEU A 9 24.25 22.47 25.96
C LEU A 9 23.61 21.98 24.65
N ALA A 10 24.16 22.36 23.51
CA ALA A 10 23.66 21.92 22.21
C ALA A 10 23.76 20.41 22.05
N VAL A 11 24.86 19.81 22.48
CA VAL A 11 25.04 18.35 22.43
C VAL A 11 24.03 17.65 23.33
N ALA A 12 23.78 18.16 24.51
CA ALA A 12 22.81 17.59 25.43
C ALA A 12 21.39 17.61 24.83
N ILE A 13 21.00 18.69 24.17
CA ILE A 13 19.70 18.79 23.52
C ILE A 13 19.57 17.77 22.40
N CYS A 14 20.59 17.65 21.55
CA CYS A 14 20.59 16.68 20.47
C CYS A 14 20.51 15.25 20.98
N THR A 15 21.21 14.96 22.06
CA THR A 15 21.18 13.61 22.66
C THR A 15 19.81 13.26 23.19
N LEU A 16 19.14 14.19 23.84
CA LEU A 16 17.79 13.97 24.36
C LEU A 16 16.79 13.69 23.24
N VAL A 17 16.83 14.47 22.17
CA VAL A 17 15.94 14.29 21.04
C VAL A 17 16.23 12.96 20.34
N GLY A 18 17.50 12.62 20.14
CA GLY A 18 17.89 11.38 19.49
C GLY A 18 17.53 10.13 20.28
N CYS A 19 17.55 10.19 21.60
CA CYS A 19 17.23 9.05 22.43
C CYS A 19 15.76 8.71 22.53
N GLU A 20 14.88 9.70 22.32
CA GLU A 20 13.45 9.52 22.54
C GLU A 20 12.71 8.85 21.41
N LYS A 21 13.17 8.98 20.17
CA LYS A 21 12.42 8.50 19.01
C LYS A 21 13.32 8.01 17.88
N GLU A 22 14.26 7.18 18.22
CA GLU A 22 15.08 6.56 17.18
C GLU A 22 14.29 5.48 16.46
N VAL A 23 14.04 5.70 15.15
CA VAL A 23 13.38 4.72 14.30
C VAL A 23 14.45 3.87 13.64
N LYS A 24 14.43 2.56 13.87
CA LYS A 24 15.44 1.62 13.38
C LYS A 24 15.25 1.23 11.92
N ASN A 25 14.04 1.34 11.40
CA ASN A 25 13.69 1.02 10.01
C ASN A 25 12.98 2.21 9.38
N ASP A 26 12.96 2.24 8.05
CA ASP A 26 12.16 3.21 7.35
C ASP A 26 10.69 3.04 7.73
N PRO A 27 9.95 4.14 7.92
CA PRO A 27 8.52 4.05 8.24
C PRO A 27 7.75 3.24 7.19
N TYR A 28 6.86 2.38 7.66
CA TYR A 28 6.01 1.58 6.78
C TYR A 28 4.60 1.46 7.33
N TYR A 29 3.67 1.32 6.42
CA TYR A 29 2.25 1.10 6.70
C TYR A 29 1.85 -0.24 6.08
N VAL A 30 1.05 -1.04 6.79
CA VAL A 30 0.59 -2.33 6.27
C VAL A 30 -0.81 -2.15 5.70
N LEU A 31 -0.94 -2.19 4.39
CA LEU A 31 -2.22 -2.08 3.71
C LEU A 31 -2.68 -3.45 3.25
N THR A 32 -3.87 -3.85 3.70
CA THR A 32 -4.52 -5.07 3.25
C THR A 32 -5.73 -4.70 2.40
N VAL A 33 -5.80 -5.24 1.19
CA VAL A 33 -6.92 -4.98 0.28
C VAL A 33 -7.40 -6.30 -0.30
N VAL A 34 -8.72 -6.46 -0.35
CA VAL A 34 -9.34 -7.65 -0.95
C VAL A 34 -10.46 -7.22 -1.89
N GLY A 35 -10.73 -8.03 -2.89
CA GLY A 35 -11.82 -7.77 -3.82
C GLY A 35 -11.96 -8.83 -4.89
N THR A 36 -12.88 -8.59 -5.80
CA THR A 36 -13.17 -9.49 -6.93
C THR A 36 -13.23 -8.69 -8.21
N VAL A 37 -12.55 -9.14 -9.25
CA VAL A 37 -12.53 -8.48 -10.55
C VAL A 37 -13.38 -9.27 -11.54
N VAL A 38 -14.28 -8.57 -12.19
CA VAL A 38 -15.20 -9.14 -13.19
C VAL A 38 -15.20 -8.29 -14.45
N ASP A 39 -15.70 -8.88 -15.53
CA ASP A 39 -15.97 -8.14 -16.77
C ASP A 39 -17.34 -7.45 -16.72
N GLU A 40 -17.72 -6.81 -17.81
CA GLU A 40 -18.98 -6.08 -17.87
C GLU A 40 -20.21 -6.99 -17.84
N ALA A 41 -20.04 -8.28 -18.11
CA ALA A 41 -21.10 -9.28 -17.99
C ALA A 41 -21.17 -9.90 -16.58
N GLY A 42 -20.28 -9.49 -15.68
CA GLY A 42 -20.23 -10.03 -14.31
C GLY A 42 -19.43 -11.31 -14.18
N GLU A 43 -18.74 -11.74 -15.23
CA GLU A 43 -17.92 -12.94 -15.19
C GLU A 43 -16.54 -12.66 -14.57
N PRO A 44 -16.02 -13.55 -13.73
CA PRO A 44 -14.71 -13.33 -13.11
C PRO A 44 -13.59 -13.32 -14.14
N ILE A 45 -12.59 -12.48 -13.89
CA ILE A 45 -11.41 -12.38 -14.75
C ILE A 45 -10.19 -12.86 -13.96
N GLN A 46 -9.52 -13.88 -14.46
CA GLN A 46 -8.28 -14.39 -13.92
C GLN A 46 -7.08 -13.62 -14.51
N GLY A 47 -5.99 -13.50 -13.77
CA GLY A 47 -4.73 -12.98 -14.28
C GLY A 47 -4.60 -11.47 -14.29
N ILE A 48 -5.51 -10.76 -13.65
CA ILE A 48 -5.40 -9.31 -13.48
C ILE A 48 -4.47 -9.00 -12.32
N HIS A 49 -3.48 -8.15 -12.55
CA HIS A 49 -2.59 -7.69 -11.50
C HIS A 49 -3.24 -6.51 -10.77
N ALA A 50 -3.58 -6.75 -9.51
CA ALA A 50 -4.14 -5.74 -8.61
C ALA A 50 -3.08 -5.36 -7.60
N TYR A 51 -2.74 -4.08 -7.52
CA TYR A 51 -1.69 -3.63 -6.61
C TYR A 51 -1.89 -2.19 -6.18
N PRO A 52 -1.40 -1.81 -4.99
CA PRO A 52 -1.42 -0.42 -4.57
C PRO A 52 -0.30 0.34 -5.27
N GLU A 53 -0.54 1.61 -5.57
CA GLU A 53 0.51 2.48 -6.09
C GLU A 53 1.65 2.58 -5.09
N GLY A 54 2.87 2.38 -5.56
CA GLY A 54 4.07 2.45 -4.73
C GLY A 54 4.51 1.14 -4.11
N GLY A 55 3.85 0.03 -4.43
CA GLY A 55 4.24 -1.28 -3.91
C GLY A 55 3.50 -2.41 -4.59
N ASP A 56 3.55 -3.58 -3.97
CA ASP A 56 2.86 -4.75 -4.46
C ASP A 56 2.46 -5.63 -3.26
N PHE A 57 1.51 -6.52 -3.47
CA PHE A 57 1.17 -7.52 -2.46
C PHE A 57 2.21 -8.63 -2.45
N GLU A 58 2.39 -9.24 -1.30
CA GLU A 58 3.34 -10.33 -1.16
C GLU A 58 2.91 -11.57 -1.94
N GLY A 59 3.87 -12.25 -2.56
CA GLY A 59 3.63 -13.47 -3.30
C GLY A 59 2.76 -13.24 -4.53
N ARG A 60 1.79 -14.14 -4.75
CA ARG A 60 0.88 -14.07 -5.89
C ARG A 60 -0.49 -13.50 -5.55
N ASP A 61 -0.66 -13.00 -4.36
CA ASP A 61 -1.95 -12.51 -3.87
C ASP A 61 -2.44 -11.31 -4.65
N GLY A 62 -1.55 -10.60 -5.33
CA GLY A 62 -1.87 -9.48 -6.20
C GLY A 62 -2.42 -9.85 -7.56
N TYR A 63 -2.54 -11.13 -7.89
CA TYR A 63 -3.09 -11.57 -9.18
C TYR A 63 -4.42 -12.26 -8.94
N THR A 64 -5.42 -11.92 -9.75
CA THR A 64 -6.74 -12.55 -9.60
C THR A 64 -6.69 -14.03 -9.96
N ASP A 65 -7.40 -14.83 -9.17
CA ASP A 65 -7.55 -16.26 -9.40
C ASP A 65 -8.71 -16.56 -10.37
N TYR A 66 -9.06 -17.83 -10.53
CA TYR A 66 -10.13 -18.25 -11.45
C TYR A 66 -11.51 -17.76 -11.01
N LEU A 67 -11.68 -17.33 -9.77
CA LEU A 67 -12.91 -16.72 -9.29
C LEU A 67 -12.85 -15.18 -9.36
N GLY A 68 -11.78 -14.63 -9.95
CA GLY A 68 -11.56 -13.20 -10.04
C GLY A 68 -11.11 -12.55 -8.75
N LYS A 69 -10.78 -13.34 -7.74
CA LYS A 69 -10.44 -12.82 -6.41
C LYS A 69 -8.97 -12.45 -6.29
N PHE A 70 -8.73 -11.36 -5.61
CA PHE A 70 -7.39 -10.94 -5.19
C PHE A 70 -7.45 -10.52 -3.74
N GLY A 71 -6.31 -10.51 -3.11
CA GLY A 71 -6.18 -10.03 -1.74
C GLY A 71 -4.79 -10.23 -1.23
N GLY A 72 -4.39 -9.40 -0.29
CA GLY A 72 -3.06 -9.49 0.29
C GLY A 72 -2.71 -8.24 1.03
N HIS A 73 -1.52 -8.22 1.59
CA HIS A 73 -0.99 -7.05 2.28
C HIS A 73 0.31 -6.60 1.66
N ALA A 74 0.49 -5.29 1.66
CA ALA A 74 1.68 -4.63 1.17
C ALA A 74 2.23 -3.73 2.26
N HIS A 75 3.55 -3.64 2.33
CA HIS A 75 4.24 -2.69 3.18
C HIS A 75 4.58 -1.47 2.33
N LEU A 76 3.96 -0.34 2.65
CA LEU A 76 4.09 0.88 1.86
C LEU A 76 4.60 2.02 2.73
N ALA A 77 5.27 2.98 2.12
CA ALA A 77 5.59 4.22 2.83
C ALA A 77 4.29 4.91 3.24
N PRO A 78 4.19 5.42 4.48
CA PRO A 78 3.00 6.14 4.92
C PRO A 78 2.69 7.33 4.01
N ARG A 79 1.42 7.53 3.71
CA ARG A 79 0.96 8.57 2.77
C ARG A 79 -0.47 8.99 3.08
N ASN A 80 -0.93 10.03 2.40
CA ASN A 80 -2.29 10.55 2.55
C ASN A 80 -3.20 10.14 1.40
N GLN A 81 -2.62 9.74 0.27
CA GLN A 81 -3.38 9.31 -0.90
C GLN A 81 -3.03 7.89 -1.23
N TRP A 82 -4.06 7.08 -1.44
CA TRP A 82 -3.95 5.65 -1.67
C TRP A 82 -4.71 5.30 -2.94
N THR A 83 -4.03 4.64 -3.87
CA THR A 83 -4.62 4.28 -5.15
C THR A 83 -4.36 2.81 -5.41
N MET A 84 -5.41 2.09 -5.83
CA MET A 84 -5.29 0.72 -6.34
C MET A 84 -5.25 0.75 -7.85
N ILE A 85 -4.41 -0.09 -8.41
CA ILE A 85 -4.21 -0.21 -9.85
C ILE A 85 -4.55 -1.63 -10.28
N PHE A 86 -5.29 -1.75 -11.38
CA PHE A 86 -5.68 -3.04 -11.96
C PHE A 86 -5.19 -3.07 -13.39
N GLU A 87 -4.31 -4.02 -13.70
CA GLU A 87 -3.69 -4.15 -15.02
C GLU A 87 -3.82 -5.56 -15.55
N ASP A 88 -4.19 -5.64 -16.82
CA ASP A 88 -4.13 -6.89 -17.56
C ASP A 88 -2.68 -7.12 -17.99
N VAL A 89 -2.08 -8.18 -17.48
CA VAL A 89 -0.66 -8.48 -17.74
C VAL A 89 -0.47 -9.74 -18.59
N ASP A 90 -1.56 -10.43 -18.97
CA ASP A 90 -1.49 -11.65 -19.75
C ASP A 90 -1.98 -11.52 -21.20
N GLY A 91 -2.27 -10.29 -21.63
CA GLY A 91 -2.70 -10.02 -23.00
C GLY A 91 -4.06 -10.63 -23.33
N ASP A 92 -4.10 -11.47 -24.36
CA ASP A 92 -5.35 -12.07 -24.83
C ASP A 92 -5.83 -13.25 -23.98
N TYR A 93 -5.06 -13.73 -23.03
CA TYR A 93 -5.47 -14.82 -22.16
C TYR A 93 -6.58 -14.39 -21.22
N ASN A 94 -7.32 -15.36 -20.70
CA ASN A 94 -8.36 -15.13 -19.68
C ASN A 94 -9.44 -14.10 -20.11
N GLY A 95 -9.91 -14.25 -21.32
CA GLY A 95 -11.06 -13.47 -21.78
C GLY A 95 -10.73 -12.24 -22.62
N GLY A 96 -9.45 -12.02 -22.93
CA GLY A 96 -9.00 -10.90 -23.76
C GLY A 96 -8.33 -9.79 -22.98
N GLU A 97 -8.06 -8.70 -23.64
CA GLU A 97 -7.39 -7.56 -23.02
C GLU A 97 -8.38 -6.59 -22.38
N TYR A 98 -8.03 -6.12 -21.19
CA TYR A 98 -8.85 -5.17 -20.45
C TYR A 98 -8.10 -3.85 -20.24
N GLU A 99 -8.85 -2.77 -20.16
CA GLU A 99 -8.30 -1.46 -19.88
C GLU A 99 -7.80 -1.39 -18.45
N ARG A 100 -6.70 -0.67 -18.27
CA ARG A 100 -6.16 -0.38 -16.93
C ARG A 100 -7.17 0.48 -16.16
N LEU A 101 -7.36 0.14 -14.88
CA LEU A 101 -8.23 0.90 -14.00
C LEU A 101 -7.46 1.33 -12.77
N THR A 102 -7.65 2.57 -12.36
CA THR A 102 -7.13 3.08 -11.10
C THR A 102 -8.29 3.54 -10.23
N ILE A 103 -8.23 3.22 -8.94
CA ILE A 103 -9.26 3.57 -7.98
C ILE A 103 -8.62 4.26 -6.79
N ASP A 104 -9.09 5.46 -6.46
CA ASP A 104 -8.69 6.15 -5.23
C ASP A 104 -9.43 5.51 -4.05
N ILE A 105 -8.66 4.93 -3.13
CA ILE A 105 -9.20 4.28 -1.93
C ILE A 105 -8.89 5.05 -0.65
N SER A 106 -8.40 6.28 -0.78
CA SER A 106 -7.91 7.08 0.37
C SER A 106 -8.90 7.19 1.51
N GLN A 107 -10.19 7.29 1.20
CA GLN A 107 -11.22 7.44 2.24
C GLN A 107 -11.54 6.13 2.98
N LYS A 108 -11.10 5.01 2.44
CA LYS A 108 -11.29 3.69 3.04
C LYS A 108 -10.09 3.25 3.88
N VAL A 109 -8.99 3.97 3.80
CA VAL A 109 -7.75 3.62 4.48
C VAL A 109 -7.64 4.41 5.78
N THR A 110 -7.38 3.70 6.87
CA THR A 110 -7.12 4.34 8.16
C THR A 110 -5.83 5.15 8.07
N ALA A 111 -5.87 6.38 8.56
CA ALA A 111 -4.72 7.27 8.49
C ALA A 111 -3.49 6.68 9.20
N PRO A 112 -2.30 6.84 8.63
CA PRO A 112 -1.08 6.42 9.30
C PRO A 112 -0.88 7.15 10.64
N ILE A 113 -0.23 6.47 11.57
CA ILE A 113 0.18 7.03 12.85
C ILE A 113 1.69 7.28 12.84
N ALA A 114 2.20 7.98 13.83
CA ALA A 114 3.63 8.17 13.98
C ALA A 114 4.33 6.81 14.11
N PRO A 115 5.46 6.60 13.40
CA PRO A 115 6.12 5.31 13.43
C PRO A 115 6.66 4.98 14.83
N ASP A 116 6.58 3.69 15.17
CA ASP A 116 7.25 3.19 16.37
C ASP A 116 8.75 3.03 16.13
N GLU A 117 9.47 2.46 17.09
CA GLU A 117 10.93 2.27 16.99
C GLU A 117 11.31 1.33 15.82
N TRP A 118 10.41 0.51 15.34
CA TRP A 118 10.64 -0.43 14.24
C TRP A 118 10.16 0.08 12.90
N GLY A 119 9.56 1.28 12.87
CA GLY A 119 9.04 1.91 11.67
C GLY A 119 7.58 1.64 11.39
N TYR A 120 6.90 0.85 12.20
CA TYR A 120 5.48 0.55 11.99
C TYR A 120 4.63 1.81 12.18
N SER A 121 3.88 2.16 11.16
CA SER A 121 3.05 3.38 11.11
C SER A 121 1.55 3.09 11.01
N GLY A 122 1.14 1.91 11.39
CA GLY A 122 -0.26 1.53 11.37
C GLY A 122 -0.62 0.56 10.25
N SER A 123 -1.89 0.20 10.22
CA SER A 123 -2.41 -0.73 9.22
C SER A 123 -3.84 -0.38 8.87
N GLY A 124 -4.25 -0.76 7.66
CA GLY A 124 -5.60 -0.61 7.18
C GLY A 124 -6.07 -1.86 6.44
N TYR A 125 -7.38 -2.11 6.49
CA TYR A 125 -8.02 -3.20 5.79
C TYR A 125 -9.13 -2.63 4.93
N VAL A 126 -9.09 -2.93 3.63
CA VAL A 126 -10.04 -2.38 2.66
C VAL A 126 -10.69 -3.51 1.88
N GLU A 127 -12.01 -3.60 1.93
CA GLU A 127 -12.80 -4.46 1.07
C GLU A 127 -13.34 -3.63 -0.09
N LEU A 128 -12.88 -3.93 -1.31
CA LEU A 128 -13.32 -3.20 -2.49
C LEU A 128 -14.60 -3.77 -3.11
N GLY A 129 -14.96 -4.99 -2.74
CA GLY A 129 -16.11 -5.65 -3.36
C GLY A 129 -15.80 -6.01 -4.81
N THR A 130 -16.76 -5.77 -5.69
CA THR A 130 -16.66 -6.14 -7.09
C THR A 130 -16.14 -4.98 -7.93
N ILE A 131 -15.09 -5.24 -8.69
CA ILE A 131 -14.44 -4.28 -9.60
C ILE A 131 -14.75 -4.74 -11.02
N VAL A 132 -15.29 -3.84 -11.83
CA VAL A 132 -15.63 -4.15 -13.24
C VAL A 132 -14.57 -3.56 -14.15
N LEU A 133 -13.94 -4.40 -14.97
CA LEU A 133 -13.00 -3.95 -15.99
C LEU A 133 -13.67 -3.97 -17.36
N LYS A 134 -13.27 -3.01 -18.18
CA LYS A 134 -13.76 -2.88 -19.57
C LYS A 134 -12.73 -3.44 -20.52
N LYS A 135 -13.21 -4.14 -21.55
CA LYS A 135 -12.34 -4.60 -22.64
C LYS A 135 -11.82 -3.42 -23.46
N LYS A 136 -10.60 -3.56 -23.91
CA LYS A 136 -10.03 -2.62 -24.87
C LYS A 136 -10.74 -2.68 -26.22
#